data_42a91b72ce12662d8ad9eb6e3d152882
#
_entry.id   42a91b72ce12662d8ad9eb6e3d152882
#
_cell.length_a   1.000
_cell.length_b   1.000
_cell.length_c   1.000
_cell.angle_alpha   90.00
_cell.angle_beta   90.00
_cell.angle_gamma   90.00
#
_symmetry.space_group_name_H-M   'P 1'
#
loop_
_entity.id
_entity.type
_entity.pdbx_description
1 polymer ?
#
loop_
_entity_poly.entity_id
_entity_poly.type
_entity_poly.pdbx_seq_one_letter_code
_entity_poly.pdbx_strand_id
1 'polypeptide(L)'
;MPYIGRQLTQGNFIKLDDLQSQFNGTTTTFSLTAGGQAYKPGSTNALLVSLGGVIQEAGSANTLNQDEITFSNPPTADANIFIIALGNSVSVGTPADNTVTQRQLSDNLGEYSGIGTIILTGIVSATSVRVMVVY
;
A
#
# COMPACT_ATOMS: atom_id res chain seq x y z
N MET A 1 -26.82 7.55 15.00
CA MET A 1 -25.42 7.77 15.39
C MET A 1 -24.64 8.21 14.16
N PRO A 2 -24.02 9.36 14.18
CA PRO A 2 -23.11 9.70 13.09
C PRO A 2 -21.93 8.72 13.09
N TYR A 3 -21.65 8.16 11.95
CA TYR A 3 -20.49 7.31 11.75
C TYR A 3 -19.21 8.16 11.81
N ILE A 4 -18.36 7.89 12.81
CA ILE A 4 -17.07 8.54 12.96
C ILE A 4 -16.02 7.64 12.34
N GLY A 5 -15.56 7.97 11.16
CA GLY A 5 -14.56 7.20 10.46
C GLY A 5 -14.56 7.49 8.95
N ARG A 6 -13.63 6.87 8.25
CA ARG A 6 -13.60 6.94 6.78
C ARG A 6 -14.84 6.28 6.21
N GLN A 7 -15.59 6.99 5.39
CA GLN A 7 -16.67 6.36 4.65
C GLN A 7 -16.12 5.19 3.84
N LEU A 8 -16.73 4.03 4.02
CA LEU A 8 -16.46 2.88 3.18
C LEU A 8 -16.95 3.20 1.78
N THR A 9 -16.05 3.51 0.87
CA THR A 9 -16.37 3.67 -0.54
C THR A 9 -16.57 2.27 -1.10
N GLN A 10 -17.80 1.88 -1.30
CA GLN A 10 -18.12 0.60 -1.91
C GLN A 10 -17.67 0.60 -3.37
N GLY A 11 -16.87 -0.42 -3.74
CA GLY A 11 -16.61 -0.76 -5.13
C GLY A 11 -15.95 0.35 -5.95
N ASN A 12 -14.87 0.93 -5.46
CA ASN A 12 -14.16 1.94 -6.21
C ASN A 12 -13.30 1.27 -7.29
N PHE A 13 -13.89 1.10 -8.48
CA PHE A 13 -13.15 0.69 -9.67
C PHE A 13 -12.50 1.91 -10.28
N ILE A 14 -11.19 1.87 -10.41
CA ILE A 14 -10.40 2.97 -10.97
C ILE A 14 -9.85 2.51 -12.32
N LYS A 15 -10.19 3.24 -13.37
CA LYS A 15 -9.49 3.09 -14.65
C LYS A 15 -8.15 3.79 -14.54
N LEU A 16 -7.07 3.06 -14.77
CA LEU A 16 -5.72 3.59 -14.78
C LEU A 16 -5.45 4.38 -16.07
N ASP A 17 -4.40 5.20 -16.04
CA ASP A 17 -3.99 5.97 -17.20
C ASP A 17 -3.54 5.05 -18.35
N ASP A 18 -3.71 5.51 -19.57
CA ASP A 18 -3.42 4.74 -20.77
C ASP A 18 -1.90 4.59 -20.97
N LEU A 19 -1.46 3.37 -21.18
CA LEU A 19 -0.05 3.05 -21.44
C LEU A 19 0.28 2.91 -22.93
N GLN A 20 -0.70 2.98 -23.83
CA GLN A 20 -0.52 2.71 -25.25
C GLN A 20 0.59 3.57 -25.88
N SER A 21 0.72 4.84 -25.47
CA SER A 21 1.75 5.74 -25.97
C SER A 21 3.19 5.31 -25.65
N GLN A 22 3.37 4.40 -24.70
CA GLN A 22 4.68 3.87 -24.27
C GLN A 22 5.02 2.56 -24.97
N PHE A 23 4.10 1.95 -25.71
CA PHE A 23 4.30 0.68 -26.38
C PHE A 23 5.21 0.85 -27.62
N ASN A 24 6.17 0.00 -27.74
CA ASN A 24 7.17 0.06 -28.83
C ASN A 24 7.54 -1.33 -29.39
N GLY A 25 6.87 -2.38 -28.96
CA GLY A 25 7.15 -3.75 -29.37
C GLY A 25 8.40 -4.38 -28.75
N THR A 26 9.08 -3.70 -27.84
CA THR A 26 10.31 -4.19 -27.18
C THR A 26 10.26 -4.09 -25.66
N THR A 27 9.66 -3.02 -25.14
CA THR A 27 9.52 -2.80 -23.70
C THR A 27 8.40 -3.65 -23.13
N THR A 28 8.66 -4.26 -21.99
CA THR A 28 7.69 -5.12 -21.29
C THR A 28 7.19 -4.53 -19.97
N THR A 29 7.94 -3.61 -19.35
CA THR A 29 7.64 -3.04 -18.02
C THR A 29 7.19 -1.61 -18.13
N PHE A 30 6.08 -1.29 -17.47
CA PHE A 30 5.44 0.03 -17.52
C PHE A 30 4.98 0.44 -16.12
N SER A 31 5.15 1.73 -15.81
CA SER A 31 4.66 2.30 -14.53
C SER A 31 3.17 2.58 -14.60
N LEU A 32 2.46 2.19 -13.57
CA LEU A 32 1.02 2.41 -13.44
C LEU A 32 0.73 3.75 -12.80
N THR A 33 -0.14 4.52 -13.44
CA THR A 33 -0.60 5.81 -12.92
C THR A 33 -2.12 5.91 -12.95
N ALA A 34 -2.66 6.74 -12.08
CA ALA A 34 -4.07 7.11 -12.05
C ALA A 34 -4.17 8.63 -11.89
N GLY A 35 -4.67 9.32 -12.90
CA GLY A 35 -4.72 10.78 -12.92
C GLY A 35 -3.32 11.42 -12.82
N GLY A 36 -2.31 10.81 -13.42
CA GLY A 36 -0.93 11.27 -13.40
C GLY A 36 -0.14 10.97 -12.12
N GLN A 37 -0.76 10.34 -11.13
CA GLN A 37 -0.10 9.93 -9.89
C GLN A 37 0.23 8.45 -9.91
N ALA A 38 1.39 8.04 -9.36
CA ALA A 38 1.77 6.64 -9.26
C ALA A 38 0.69 5.83 -8.51
N TYR A 39 0.26 4.74 -9.11
CA TYR A 39 -0.75 3.85 -8.54
C TYR A 39 -0.13 2.51 -8.17
N LYS A 40 -0.29 2.11 -6.92
CA LYS A 40 0.22 0.84 -6.40
C LYS A 40 -0.93 -0.12 -6.14
N PRO A 41 -1.21 -1.06 -7.05
CA PRO A 41 -2.15 -2.13 -6.78
C PRO A 41 -1.60 -3.06 -5.69
N GLY A 42 -2.48 -3.60 -4.85
CA GLY A 42 -2.02 -4.51 -3.80
C GLY A 42 -1.62 -5.90 -4.29
N SER A 43 -2.12 -6.28 -5.45
CA SER A 43 -1.81 -7.57 -6.06
C SER A 43 -2.11 -7.54 -7.55
N THR A 44 -1.49 -8.44 -8.30
CA THR A 44 -1.76 -8.60 -9.74
C THR A 44 -3.24 -8.98 -9.99
N ASN A 45 -3.84 -9.76 -9.09
CA ASN A 45 -5.24 -10.16 -9.16
C ASN A 45 -6.24 -9.01 -8.91
N ALA A 46 -5.76 -7.89 -8.37
CA ALA A 46 -6.56 -6.69 -8.19
C ALA A 46 -6.64 -5.81 -9.45
N LEU A 47 -6.06 -6.26 -10.56
CA LEU A 47 -6.09 -5.58 -11.85
C LEU A 47 -6.83 -6.42 -12.88
N LEU A 48 -7.73 -5.77 -13.60
CA LEU A 48 -8.29 -6.29 -14.85
C LEU A 48 -7.54 -5.61 -16.01
N VAL A 49 -6.73 -6.39 -16.71
CA VAL A 49 -5.92 -5.91 -17.83
C VAL A 49 -6.48 -6.43 -19.13
N SER A 50 -6.79 -5.55 -20.06
CA SER A 50 -7.16 -5.92 -21.44
C SER A 50 -6.13 -5.36 -22.40
N LEU A 51 -5.52 -6.23 -23.19
CA LEU A 51 -4.55 -5.88 -24.22
C LEU A 51 -5.05 -6.35 -25.57
N GLY A 52 -5.23 -5.42 -26.53
CA GLY A 52 -5.76 -5.73 -27.85
C GLY A 52 -7.18 -6.34 -27.80
N GLY A 53 -8.00 -6.00 -26.80
CA GLY A 53 -9.34 -6.56 -26.59
C GLY A 53 -9.35 -7.93 -25.91
N VAL A 54 -8.19 -8.47 -25.52
CA VAL A 54 -8.07 -9.77 -24.85
C VAL A 54 -7.69 -9.55 -23.38
N ILE A 55 -8.45 -10.18 -22.47
CA ILE A 55 -8.16 -10.13 -21.04
C ILE A 55 -6.88 -10.92 -20.77
N GLN A 56 -5.97 -10.32 -20.04
CA GLN A 56 -4.70 -10.90 -19.66
C GLN A 56 -4.80 -11.60 -18.31
N GLU A 57 -4.36 -12.85 -18.24
CA GLU A 57 -4.36 -13.60 -17.00
C GLU A 57 -3.29 -13.07 -16.04
N ALA A 58 -3.72 -12.70 -14.84
CA ALA A 58 -2.84 -12.21 -13.79
C ALA A 58 -1.84 -13.27 -13.33
N GLY A 59 -0.57 -12.90 -13.24
CA GLY A 59 0.52 -13.79 -12.81
C GLY A 59 1.11 -14.65 -13.94
N SER A 60 0.38 -14.85 -15.04
CA SER A 60 0.84 -15.61 -16.20
C SER A 60 1.20 -14.69 -17.38
N ALA A 61 0.26 -13.88 -17.81
CA ALA A 61 0.47 -12.93 -18.91
C ALA A 61 1.09 -11.62 -18.45
N ASN A 62 0.94 -11.27 -17.18
CA ASN A 62 1.55 -10.10 -16.56
C ASN A 62 1.88 -10.35 -15.09
N THR A 63 2.88 -9.66 -14.60
CA THR A 63 3.30 -9.63 -13.19
C THR A 63 3.34 -8.20 -12.69
N LEU A 64 3.27 -8.04 -11.37
CA LEU A 64 3.26 -6.73 -10.73
C LEU A 64 4.41 -6.63 -9.74
N ASN A 65 5.12 -5.50 -9.78
CA ASN A 65 6.10 -5.11 -8.79
C ASN A 65 5.82 -3.68 -8.34
N GLN A 66 5.17 -3.53 -7.18
CA GLN A 66 4.71 -2.25 -6.65
C GLN A 66 3.78 -1.49 -7.62
N ASP A 67 4.30 -0.47 -8.30
CA ASP A 67 3.61 0.37 -9.28
C ASP A 67 4.00 0.04 -10.72
N GLU A 68 4.73 -1.04 -10.95
CA GLU A 68 5.15 -1.47 -12.28
C GLU A 68 4.47 -2.76 -12.69
N ILE A 69 3.87 -2.76 -13.89
CA ILE A 69 3.36 -3.95 -14.53
C ILE A 69 4.36 -4.45 -15.58
N THR A 70 4.65 -5.73 -15.58
CA THR A 70 5.52 -6.37 -16.57
C THR A 70 4.72 -7.39 -17.34
N PHE A 71 4.66 -7.24 -18.65
CA PHE A 71 4.03 -8.22 -19.57
C PHE A 71 5.02 -9.33 -19.94
N SER A 72 4.53 -10.54 -20.11
CA SER A 72 5.33 -11.68 -20.55
C SER A 72 5.85 -11.52 -21.99
N ASN A 73 5.12 -10.77 -22.82
CA ASN A 73 5.53 -10.40 -24.17
C ASN A 73 5.40 -8.88 -24.36
N PRO A 74 6.32 -8.24 -25.09
CA PRO A 74 6.23 -6.80 -25.31
C PRO A 74 5.01 -6.45 -26.16
N PRO A 75 4.15 -5.51 -25.71
CA PRO A 75 3.02 -5.06 -26.50
C PRO A 75 3.47 -4.32 -27.77
N THR A 76 2.76 -4.55 -28.87
CA THR A 76 3.01 -3.82 -30.12
C THR A 76 2.56 -2.36 -30.00
N ALA A 77 3.19 -1.47 -30.74
CA ALA A 77 2.95 -0.02 -30.64
C ALA A 77 1.49 0.38 -30.93
N ASP A 78 0.75 -0.41 -31.67
CA ASP A 78 -0.66 -0.20 -32.04
C ASP A 78 -1.66 -0.95 -31.15
N ALA A 79 -1.19 -1.71 -30.15
CA ALA A 79 -2.05 -2.47 -29.26
C ALA A 79 -2.82 -1.53 -28.30
N ASN A 80 -4.14 -1.63 -28.33
CA ASN A 80 -4.99 -0.93 -27.35
C ASN A 80 -4.86 -1.61 -25.98
N ILE A 81 -4.80 -0.79 -24.94
CA ILE A 81 -4.82 -1.28 -23.56
C ILE A 81 -5.82 -0.51 -22.72
N PHE A 82 -6.46 -1.19 -21.80
CA PHE A 82 -7.05 -0.56 -20.63
C PHE A 82 -6.81 -1.41 -19.39
N ILE A 83 -6.62 -0.75 -18.28
CA ILE A 83 -6.42 -1.39 -16.97
C ILE A 83 -7.42 -0.81 -16.00
N ILE A 84 -8.17 -1.70 -15.32
CA ILE A 84 -9.10 -1.33 -14.25
C ILE A 84 -8.59 -1.95 -12.95
N ALA A 85 -8.39 -1.11 -11.95
CA ALA A 85 -8.12 -1.57 -10.60
C ALA A 85 -9.44 -1.97 -9.93
N LEU A 86 -9.49 -3.22 -9.45
CA LEU A 86 -10.67 -3.85 -8.84
C LEU A 86 -10.63 -3.73 -7.31
N GLY A 87 -10.53 -2.54 -6.80
CA GLY A 87 -10.50 -2.27 -5.36
C GLY A 87 -9.23 -1.58 -4.90
N ASN A 88 -9.33 -0.94 -3.74
CA ASN A 88 -8.18 -0.34 -3.09
C ASN A 88 -7.53 -1.37 -2.17
N SER A 89 -6.31 -1.76 -2.46
CA SER A 89 -5.48 -2.30 -1.40
C SER A 89 -5.10 -1.15 -0.48
N VAL A 90 -5.61 -1.18 0.72
CA VAL A 90 -5.08 -0.33 1.76
C VAL A 90 -3.73 -0.93 2.16
N SER A 91 -2.65 -0.42 1.57
CA SER A 91 -1.33 -0.65 2.15
C SER A 91 -1.32 0.10 3.49
N VAL A 92 -1.51 -0.63 4.56
CA VAL A 92 -1.17 -0.15 5.89
C VAL A 92 0.36 -0.17 5.96
N GLY A 93 0.99 0.88 5.40
CA GLY A 93 2.43 1.03 5.47
C GLY A 93 2.89 1.06 6.94
N THR A 94 4.07 0.56 7.20
CA THR A 94 4.75 0.85 8.46
C THR A 94 4.86 2.36 8.62
N PRO A 95 4.45 2.92 9.75
CA PRO A 95 4.68 4.34 10.02
C PRO A 95 6.15 4.67 9.82
N ALA A 96 6.45 5.81 9.22
CA ALA A 96 7.82 6.28 9.13
C ALA A 96 8.41 6.45 10.53
N ASP A 97 9.72 6.27 10.65
CA ASP A 97 10.42 6.43 11.92
C ASP A 97 10.09 7.78 12.57
N ASN A 98 9.79 7.76 13.86
CA ASN A 98 9.41 8.93 14.68
C ASN A 98 8.04 9.55 14.34
N THR A 99 7.21 8.93 13.52
CA THR A 99 5.85 9.43 13.24
C THR A 99 4.81 8.96 14.25
N VAL A 100 5.07 7.86 14.96
CA VAL A 100 4.24 7.40 16.07
C VAL A 100 4.73 8.07 17.34
N THR A 101 4.04 9.11 17.76
CA THR A 101 4.35 9.81 19.00
C THR A 101 3.61 9.16 20.18
N GLN A 102 4.07 9.45 21.39
CA GLN A 102 3.42 8.95 22.61
C GLN A 102 1.93 9.29 22.69
N ARG A 103 1.49 10.35 22.00
CA ARG A 103 0.09 10.76 21.94
C ARG A 103 -0.79 9.83 21.08
N GLN A 104 -0.19 9.13 20.11
CA GLN A 104 -0.91 8.16 19.27
C GLN A 104 -0.92 6.76 19.89
N LEU A 105 -0.06 6.52 20.84
CA LEU A 105 -0.12 5.36 21.70
C LEU A 105 -1.17 5.65 22.77
N SER A 106 -2.14 4.76 22.92
CA SER A 106 -3.18 4.90 23.93
C SER A 106 -2.59 5.24 25.30
N ASP A 107 -3.25 6.11 26.06
CA ASP A 107 -2.87 6.50 27.43
C ASP A 107 -2.73 5.29 28.39
N ASN A 108 -3.01 4.12 27.92
CA ASN A 108 -3.05 2.86 28.69
C ASN A 108 -1.83 1.97 28.49
N LEU A 109 -0.69 2.50 28.07
CA LEU A 109 0.59 1.78 28.18
C LEU A 109 1.13 1.76 29.62
N GLY A 110 0.26 2.12 30.59
CA GLY A 110 0.62 2.24 32.00
C GLY A 110 0.93 0.95 32.73
N GLU A 111 0.64 -0.21 32.15
CA GLU A 111 0.98 -1.49 32.75
C GLU A 111 1.77 -2.36 31.78
N TYR A 112 3.08 -2.19 31.78
CA TYR A 112 3.96 -3.16 31.17
C TYR A 112 4.10 -4.36 32.10
N SER A 113 3.25 -5.35 31.88
CA SER A 113 3.34 -6.66 32.55
C SER A 113 4.24 -7.59 31.71
N GLY A 114 5.51 -7.40 31.80
CA GLY A 114 6.49 -8.23 31.10
C GLY A 114 7.75 -8.45 31.91
N ILE A 115 8.35 -9.64 31.81
CA ILE A 115 9.68 -9.93 32.33
C ILE A 115 10.66 -9.26 31.37
N GLY A 116 11.12 -8.06 31.71
CA GLY A 116 12.07 -7.34 30.88
C GLY A 116 12.74 -6.21 31.64
N THR A 117 13.91 -5.82 31.15
CA THR A 117 14.65 -4.66 31.68
C THR A 117 14.12 -3.40 31.00
N ILE A 118 13.53 -2.49 31.78
CA ILE A 118 13.21 -1.14 31.28
C ILE A 118 14.46 -0.30 31.43
N ILE A 119 15.08 0.06 30.32
CA ILE A 119 16.20 1.00 30.29
C ILE A 119 15.63 2.38 30.02
N LEU A 120 15.59 3.22 31.03
CA LEU A 120 15.26 4.63 30.89
C LEU A 120 16.53 5.41 30.57
N THR A 121 16.77 5.70 29.29
CA THR A 121 17.85 6.57 28.85
C THR A 121 17.29 7.97 28.65
N GLY A 122 17.56 8.88 29.57
CA GLY A 122 17.11 10.26 29.47
C GLY A 122 16.87 10.91 30.84
N ILE A 123 16.63 12.20 30.85
CA ILE A 123 16.25 12.93 32.05
C ILE A 123 14.78 12.61 32.35
N VAL A 124 14.53 11.80 33.39
CA VAL A 124 13.19 11.58 33.90
C VAL A 124 12.85 12.73 34.83
N SER A 125 12.10 13.71 34.33
CA SER A 125 11.52 14.78 35.14
C SER A 125 10.20 14.30 35.71
N ALA A 126 10.24 13.55 36.77
CA ALA A 126 9.03 13.10 37.47
C ALA A 126 9.10 13.52 38.94
N THR A 127 7.95 13.97 39.46
CA THR A 127 7.81 14.33 40.88
C THR A 127 7.91 13.11 41.79
N SER A 128 7.70 11.93 41.27
CA SER A 128 7.95 10.67 41.97
C SER A 128 8.08 9.50 41.00
N VAL A 129 9.09 8.66 41.20
CA VAL A 129 9.22 7.36 40.52
C VAL A 129 9.07 6.29 41.61
N ARG A 130 8.05 5.45 41.47
CA ARG A 130 7.89 4.29 42.36
C ARG A 130 8.41 3.06 41.64
N VAL A 131 9.44 2.44 42.19
CA VAL A 131 9.91 1.13 41.76
C VAL A 131 9.38 0.12 42.75
N MET A 132 8.50 -0.76 42.29
CA MET A 132 8.05 -1.88 43.07
C MET A 132 8.82 -3.11 42.61
N VAL A 133 9.66 -3.65 43.50
CA VAL A 133 10.35 -4.93 43.28
C VAL A 133 9.50 -6.01 43.91
N VAL A 134 8.99 -6.94 43.12
CA VAL A 134 8.28 -8.13 43.57
C VAL A 134 9.27 -9.30 43.52
N TYR A 135 9.50 -9.93 44.65
CA TYR A 135 10.33 -11.13 44.77
C TYR A 135 9.54 -12.41 44.52
#